data_e23a8ae056c31ec1167f641773fe0f1d
#
_entry.id   e23a8ae056c31ec1167f641773fe0f1d
#
_cell.length_a   1.000
_cell.length_b   1.000
_cell.length_c   1.000
_cell.angle_alpha   90.00
_cell.angle_beta   90.00
_cell.angle_gamma   90.00
#
_symmetry.space_group_name_H-M   'P 1'
#
loop_
_entity.id
_entity.type
_entity.pdbx_description
1 polymer ?
#
loop_
_entity_poly.entity_id
_entity_poly.type
_entity_poly.pdbx_seq_one_letter_code
_entity_poly.pdbx_strand_id
1 'polypeptide(L)'
;MVIGFAGRMRSGKTELAKICEANGYQKLYFALPLKQLCADILDISIDELNRAKNEGIPIKITIGEDVCQILSEETDIPLETTKELCNGKYIETVRDMLQFIGTDYIRKYNKDWHVNKIREMIDENTNYVIDDVRFPNEKKMIEELGGDCWFVTRTTLENISNHKSETSITWKDCFNKVIINDSTLHEMLFKWEIFMDNYTRSCAIRDEEFNRILENGSADDIASLSVLSMLMLYKALFSYVPKVIDENNIENISMNKDKSVFIKYKDGTIEMIDNPLNIEDLKILL
;
A
#
# COMPACT_ATOMS: atom_id res chain seq x y z
N MET A 1 11.00 8.93 -3.55
CA MET A 1 10.54 7.93 -2.54
C MET A 1 9.11 7.52 -2.83
N VAL A 2 8.73 6.25 -2.62
CA VAL A 2 7.36 5.76 -2.88
C VAL A 2 6.76 5.21 -1.57
N ILE A 3 5.55 5.66 -1.22
CA ILE A 3 4.77 5.13 -0.09
C ILE A 3 3.52 4.45 -0.64
N GLY A 4 3.31 3.18 -0.30
CA GLY A 4 2.12 2.43 -0.65
C GLY A 4 1.21 2.17 0.55
N PHE A 5 -0.11 2.25 0.36
CA PHE A 5 -1.09 1.85 1.34
C PHE A 5 -1.91 0.66 0.84
N ALA A 6 -1.80 -0.46 1.55
CA ALA A 6 -2.62 -1.64 1.38
C ALA A 6 -3.71 -1.72 2.48
N GLY A 7 -4.70 -2.55 2.29
CA GLY A 7 -5.78 -2.77 3.28
C GLY A 7 -7.16 -2.70 2.66
N ARG A 8 -8.17 -3.11 3.44
CA ARG A 8 -9.56 -3.20 2.98
C ARG A 8 -10.18 -1.84 2.66
N MET A 9 -11.24 -1.88 1.87
CA MET A 9 -12.07 -0.70 1.61
C MET A 9 -12.54 -0.06 2.93
N ARG A 10 -12.56 1.28 3.00
CA ARG A 10 -12.92 2.07 4.19
C ARG A 10 -11.94 1.99 5.37
N SER A 11 -10.73 1.44 5.20
CA SER A 11 -9.73 1.44 6.27
C SER A 11 -9.08 2.81 6.52
N GLY A 12 -9.21 3.79 5.61
CA GLY A 12 -8.63 5.13 5.75
C GLY A 12 -7.42 5.42 4.86
N LYS A 13 -7.05 4.51 3.95
CA LYS A 13 -5.91 4.69 3.03
C LYS A 13 -5.90 6.02 2.29
N THR A 14 -7.03 6.39 1.72
CA THR A 14 -7.17 7.63 0.94
C THR A 14 -6.97 8.88 1.81
N GLU A 15 -7.40 8.84 3.06
CA GLU A 15 -7.17 9.97 3.98
C GLU A 15 -5.69 10.11 4.34
N LEU A 16 -5.00 8.99 4.56
CA LEU A 16 -3.55 9.00 4.77
C LEU A 16 -2.80 9.49 3.53
N ALA A 17 -3.24 9.09 2.33
CA ALA A 17 -2.64 9.58 1.09
C ALA A 17 -2.79 11.10 0.92
N LYS A 18 -3.91 11.70 1.31
CA LYS A 18 -4.09 13.17 1.28
C LYS A 18 -3.06 13.91 2.14
N ILE A 19 -2.66 13.32 3.27
CA ILE A 19 -1.60 13.92 4.10
C ILE A 19 -0.26 13.83 3.39
N CYS A 20 0.05 12.71 2.74
CA CYS A 20 1.25 12.61 1.93
C CYS A 20 1.23 13.67 0.81
N GLU A 21 0.10 13.86 0.12
CA GLU A 21 -0.06 14.91 -0.89
C GLU A 21 0.20 16.30 -0.30
N ALA A 22 -0.34 16.60 0.89
CA ALA A 22 -0.08 17.85 1.61
C ALA A 22 1.41 18.04 1.99
N ASN A 23 2.17 16.97 2.08
CA ASN A 23 3.61 16.94 2.31
C ASN A 23 4.44 16.82 1.01
N GLY A 24 3.88 17.11 -0.13
CA GLY A 24 4.58 17.20 -1.42
C GLY A 24 4.70 15.87 -2.18
N TYR A 25 3.99 14.83 -1.78
CA TYR A 25 3.93 13.60 -2.56
C TYR A 25 2.93 13.73 -3.70
N GLN A 26 3.29 13.22 -4.87
CA GLN A 26 2.34 13.06 -5.97
C GLN A 26 1.57 11.76 -5.80
N LYS A 27 0.25 11.84 -6.01
CA LYS A 27 -0.60 10.65 -5.91
C LYS A 27 -0.62 9.89 -7.21
N LEU A 28 -0.34 8.59 -7.12
CA LEU A 28 -0.56 7.60 -8.16
C LEU A 28 -1.50 6.49 -7.63
N TYR A 29 -2.05 5.69 -8.53
CA TYR A 29 -2.82 4.51 -8.18
C TYR A 29 -2.73 3.46 -9.29
N PHE A 30 -2.64 2.17 -8.94
CA PHE A 30 -2.46 1.07 -9.89
C PHE A 30 -3.63 0.94 -10.87
N ALA A 31 -4.81 1.42 -10.49
CA ALA A 31 -5.96 1.47 -11.40
C ALA A 31 -5.93 2.63 -12.42
N LEU A 32 -4.95 3.56 -12.34
CA LEU A 32 -4.88 4.73 -13.23
C LEU A 32 -4.73 4.34 -14.70
N PRO A 33 -3.77 3.50 -15.11
CA PRO A 33 -3.63 3.11 -16.51
C PRO A 33 -4.88 2.43 -17.08
N LEU A 34 -5.52 1.57 -16.28
CA LEU A 34 -6.77 0.93 -16.68
C LEU A 34 -7.90 1.94 -16.87
N LYS A 35 -8.02 2.92 -15.97
CA LYS A 35 -9.03 3.97 -16.11
C LYS A 35 -8.79 4.83 -17.33
N GLN A 36 -7.52 5.16 -17.61
CA GLN A 36 -7.16 5.90 -18.81
C GLN A 36 -7.57 5.12 -20.06
N LEU A 37 -7.16 3.86 -20.17
CA LEU A 37 -7.54 2.99 -21.28
C LEU A 37 -9.07 2.89 -21.47
N CYS A 38 -9.82 2.73 -20.38
CA CYS A 38 -11.29 2.69 -20.47
C CYS A 38 -11.90 4.04 -20.84
N ALA A 39 -11.33 5.16 -20.39
CA ALA A 39 -11.76 6.50 -20.75
C ALA A 39 -11.51 6.80 -22.23
N ASP A 40 -10.33 6.41 -22.75
CA ASP A 40 -9.96 6.54 -24.16
C ASP A 40 -10.88 5.70 -25.06
N ILE A 41 -11.20 4.45 -24.68
CA ILE A 41 -12.15 3.60 -25.40
C ILE A 41 -13.55 4.22 -25.45
N LEU A 42 -13.96 4.93 -24.39
CA LEU A 42 -15.27 5.57 -24.30
C LEU A 42 -15.29 7.01 -24.85
N ASP A 43 -14.14 7.55 -25.24
CA ASP A 43 -13.94 8.94 -25.68
C ASP A 43 -14.47 9.95 -24.63
N ILE A 44 -14.12 9.74 -23.34
CA ILE A 44 -14.49 10.60 -22.21
C ILE A 44 -13.29 10.88 -21.32
N SER A 45 -13.38 11.91 -20.48
CA SER A 45 -12.36 12.18 -19.48
C SER A 45 -12.38 11.17 -18.32
N ILE A 46 -11.25 11.03 -17.61
CA ILE A 46 -11.18 10.22 -16.37
C ILE A 46 -12.19 10.70 -15.32
N ASP A 47 -12.45 11.99 -15.24
CA ASP A 47 -13.41 12.56 -14.29
C ASP A 47 -14.85 12.14 -14.63
N GLU A 48 -15.19 12.15 -15.90
CA GLU A 48 -16.48 11.64 -16.38
C GLU A 48 -16.63 10.13 -16.15
N LEU A 49 -15.55 9.38 -16.40
CA LEU A 49 -15.50 7.95 -16.09
C LEU A 49 -15.74 7.68 -14.59
N ASN A 50 -15.05 8.43 -13.72
CA ASN A 50 -15.21 8.32 -12.27
C ASN A 50 -16.63 8.69 -11.82
N ARG A 51 -17.21 9.74 -12.40
CA ARG A 51 -18.59 10.15 -12.14
C ARG A 51 -19.57 9.05 -12.55
N ALA A 52 -19.47 8.54 -13.77
CA ALA A 52 -20.32 7.48 -14.27
C ALA A 52 -20.23 6.21 -13.40
N LYS A 53 -19.01 5.83 -12.97
CA LYS A 53 -18.78 4.72 -12.05
C LYS A 53 -19.46 4.93 -10.69
N ASN A 54 -19.35 6.13 -10.10
CA ASN A 54 -19.83 6.42 -8.76
C ASN A 54 -21.36 6.57 -8.71
N GLU A 55 -21.94 7.17 -9.74
CA GLU A 55 -23.38 7.39 -9.89
C GLU A 55 -24.10 6.19 -10.50
N GLY A 56 -23.36 5.17 -10.97
CA GLY A 56 -23.95 3.98 -11.61
C GLY A 56 -24.58 4.27 -12.97
N ILE A 57 -24.06 5.27 -13.69
CA ILE A 57 -24.57 5.65 -15.02
C ILE A 57 -24.28 4.51 -16.01
N PRO A 58 -25.30 3.99 -16.73
CA PRO A 58 -25.10 2.96 -17.72
C PRO A 58 -24.34 3.49 -18.94
N ILE A 59 -23.34 2.73 -19.42
CA ILE A 59 -22.60 3.03 -20.67
C ILE A 59 -23.12 2.23 -21.86
N LYS A 60 -23.63 1.01 -21.63
CA LYS A 60 -24.29 0.12 -22.62
C LYS A 60 -23.54 -0.01 -23.93
N ILE A 61 -22.31 -0.49 -23.88
CA ILE A 61 -21.48 -0.73 -25.07
C ILE A 61 -21.32 -2.21 -25.36
N THR A 62 -21.04 -2.53 -26.62
CA THR A 62 -20.56 -3.85 -27.01
C THR A 62 -19.14 -3.70 -27.57
N ILE A 63 -18.19 -4.46 -27.05
CA ILE A 63 -16.80 -4.44 -27.50
C ILE A 63 -16.74 -4.95 -28.96
N GLY A 64 -16.30 -4.08 -29.86
CA GLY A 64 -16.10 -4.39 -31.27
C GLY A 64 -14.65 -4.76 -31.58
N GLU A 65 -14.36 -5.05 -32.85
CA GLU A 65 -13.00 -5.39 -33.30
C GLU A 65 -12.01 -4.23 -33.17
N ASP A 66 -12.46 -3.00 -33.35
CA ASP A 66 -11.71 -1.77 -33.14
C ASP A 66 -11.23 -1.64 -31.69
N VAL A 67 -12.10 -1.87 -30.71
CA VAL A 67 -11.74 -1.89 -29.30
C VAL A 67 -10.81 -3.08 -28.97
N CYS A 68 -11.01 -4.24 -29.60
CA CYS A 68 -10.10 -5.36 -29.45
C CYS A 68 -8.68 -5.03 -29.94
N GLN A 69 -8.57 -4.27 -31.03
CA GLN A 69 -7.27 -3.81 -31.54
C GLN A 69 -6.59 -2.89 -30.51
N ILE A 70 -7.29 -1.88 -30.00
CA ILE A 70 -6.77 -0.98 -28.97
C ILE A 70 -6.34 -1.77 -27.72
N LEU A 71 -7.17 -2.67 -27.24
CA LEU A 71 -6.86 -3.51 -26.08
C LEU A 71 -5.61 -4.36 -26.30
N SER A 72 -5.44 -4.97 -27.49
CA SER A 72 -4.28 -5.78 -27.82
C SER A 72 -2.99 -4.97 -27.82
N GLU A 73 -3.01 -3.80 -28.46
CA GLU A 73 -1.84 -2.91 -28.57
C GLU A 73 -1.41 -2.35 -27.21
N GLU A 74 -2.37 -1.92 -26.38
CA GLU A 74 -2.08 -1.32 -25.08
C GLU A 74 -1.68 -2.31 -23.99
N THR A 75 -2.06 -3.58 -24.15
CA THR A 75 -1.84 -4.59 -23.10
C THR A 75 -0.78 -5.63 -23.44
N ASP A 76 -0.22 -5.57 -24.67
CA ASP A 76 0.71 -6.58 -25.21
C ASP A 76 0.12 -8.02 -25.20
N ILE A 77 -1.20 -8.14 -25.30
CA ILE A 77 -1.90 -9.43 -25.40
C ILE A 77 -2.23 -9.68 -26.89
N PRO A 78 -1.91 -10.86 -27.43
CA PRO A 78 -2.15 -11.15 -28.85
C PRO A 78 -3.59 -10.86 -29.29
N LEU A 79 -3.73 -10.23 -30.46
CA LEU A 79 -5.03 -9.79 -30.98
C LEU A 79 -6.06 -10.94 -31.10
N GLU A 80 -5.63 -12.12 -31.53
CA GLU A 80 -6.53 -13.28 -31.62
C GLU A 80 -7.08 -13.67 -30.23
N THR A 81 -6.23 -13.70 -29.20
CA THR A 81 -6.66 -13.96 -27.82
C THR A 81 -7.60 -12.85 -27.32
N THR A 82 -7.31 -11.59 -27.67
CA THR A 82 -8.15 -10.45 -27.33
C THR A 82 -9.53 -10.56 -27.98
N LYS A 83 -9.58 -10.89 -29.27
CA LYS A 83 -10.85 -11.09 -30.01
C LYS A 83 -11.66 -12.24 -29.43
N GLU A 84 -11.04 -13.37 -29.14
CA GLU A 84 -11.74 -14.53 -28.57
C GLU A 84 -12.41 -14.19 -27.22
N LEU A 85 -11.81 -13.31 -26.44
CA LEU A 85 -12.29 -12.99 -25.09
C LEU A 85 -13.21 -11.79 -25.03
N CYS A 86 -12.96 -10.78 -25.84
CA CYS A 86 -13.56 -9.47 -25.70
C CYS A 86 -14.61 -9.18 -26.81
N ASN A 87 -14.42 -9.67 -28.03
CA ASN A 87 -15.28 -9.32 -29.14
C ASN A 87 -16.72 -9.78 -28.89
N GLY A 88 -17.68 -8.90 -29.10
CA GLY A 88 -19.09 -9.14 -28.82
C GLY A 88 -19.49 -9.08 -27.34
N LYS A 89 -18.56 -8.80 -26.42
CA LYS A 89 -18.86 -8.67 -24.99
C LYS A 89 -19.70 -7.43 -24.75
N TYR A 90 -20.89 -7.61 -24.18
CA TYR A 90 -21.74 -6.51 -23.72
C TYR A 90 -21.31 -6.03 -22.32
N ILE A 91 -21.16 -4.74 -22.17
CA ILE A 91 -20.80 -4.04 -20.93
C ILE A 91 -21.90 -3.04 -20.60
N GLU A 92 -22.48 -3.13 -19.42
CA GLU A 92 -23.58 -2.26 -19.01
C GLU A 92 -23.09 -1.01 -18.28
N THR A 93 -22.12 -1.16 -17.37
CA THR A 93 -21.63 -0.04 -16.52
C THR A 93 -20.12 0.10 -16.59
N VAL A 94 -19.63 1.29 -16.22
CA VAL A 94 -18.18 1.53 -16.07
C VAL A 94 -17.54 0.55 -15.06
N ARG A 95 -18.28 0.16 -14.02
CA ARG A 95 -17.77 -0.81 -13.02
C ARG A 95 -17.55 -2.17 -13.67
N ASP A 96 -18.50 -2.63 -14.48
CA ASP A 96 -18.38 -3.91 -15.22
C ASP A 96 -17.22 -3.86 -16.21
N MET A 97 -17.04 -2.72 -16.90
CA MET A 97 -15.92 -2.51 -17.82
C MET A 97 -14.57 -2.62 -17.14
N LEU A 98 -14.38 -1.86 -16.04
CA LEU A 98 -13.15 -1.89 -15.26
C LEU A 98 -12.86 -3.28 -14.66
N GLN A 99 -13.89 -3.98 -14.20
CA GLN A 99 -13.74 -5.34 -13.68
C GLN A 99 -13.36 -6.32 -14.78
N PHE A 100 -14.08 -6.33 -15.88
CA PHE A 100 -13.84 -7.24 -17.00
C PHE A 100 -12.47 -7.00 -17.63
N ILE A 101 -12.18 -5.76 -18.07
CA ILE A 101 -10.90 -5.46 -18.73
C ILE A 101 -9.74 -5.62 -17.73
N GLY A 102 -9.86 -5.11 -16.51
CA GLY A 102 -8.77 -5.13 -15.55
C GLY A 102 -8.48 -6.50 -14.95
N THR A 103 -9.51 -7.27 -14.62
CA THR A 103 -9.37 -8.54 -13.88
C THR A 103 -9.47 -9.75 -14.79
N ASP A 104 -10.56 -9.83 -15.58
CA ASP A 104 -10.87 -11.03 -16.35
C ASP A 104 -10.05 -11.11 -17.65
N TYR A 105 -9.57 -9.97 -18.15
CA TYR A 105 -8.74 -9.89 -19.34
C TYR A 105 -7.28 -9.58 -18.98
N ILE A 106 -6.92 -8.36 -18.57
CA ILE A 106 -5.51 -7.95 -18.39
C ILE A 106 -4.81 -8.83 -17.35
N ARG A 107 -5.30 -8.92 -16.11
CA ARG A 107 -4.59 -9.67 -15.04
C ARG A 107 -4.51 -11.18 -15.31
N LYS A 108 -5.37 -11.71 -16.14
CA LYS A 108 -5.33 -13.12 -16.51
C LYS A 108 -4.15 -13.43 -17.44
N TYR A 109 -3.80 -12.53 -18.35
CA TYR A 109 -2.81 -12.75 -19.40
C TYR A 109 -1.53 -11.95 -19.22
N ASN A 110 -1.60 -10.76 -18.62
CA ASN A 110 -0.47 -9.91 -18.30
C ASN A 110 -0.59 -9.37 -16.86
N LYS A 111 -0.15 -10.19 -15.89
CA LYS A 111 -0.32 -9.90 -14.44
C LYS A 111 0.39 -8.63 -14.02
N ASP A 112 1.48 -8.27 -14.69
CA ASP A 112 2.36 -7.17 -14.30
C ASP A 112 2.07 -5.88 -15.09
N TRP A 113 1.09 -5.89 -15.99
CA TRP A 113 0.77 -4.73 -16.83
C TRP A 113 0.54 -3.46 -16.00
N HIS A 114 -0.31 -3.52 -14.94
CA HIS A 114 -0.56 -2.38 -14.07
C HIS A 114 0.71 -1.88 -13.38
N VAL A 115 1.53 -2.81 -12.91
CA VAL A 115 2.81 -2.53 -12.23
C VAL A 115 3.78 -1.85 -13.19
N ASN A 116 3.92 -2.38 -14.40
CA ASN A 116 4.83 -1.84 -15.42
C ASN A 116 4.42 -0.43 -15.85
N LYS A 117 3.14 -0.21 -16.14
CA LYS A 117 2.61 1.12 -16.49
C LYS A 117 2.81 2.16 -15.38
N ILE A 118 2.63 1.81 -14.11
CA ILE A 118 2.90 2.72 -13.00
C ILE A 118 4.41 2.94 -12.83
N ARG A 119 5.24 1.92 -12.99
CA ARG A 119 6.71 2.04 -12.93
C ARG A 119 7.24 3.05 -13.96
N GLU A 120 6.69 3.07 -15.17
CA GLU A 120 7.03 4.03 -16.22
C GLU A 120 6.68 5.49 -15.87
N MET A 121 5.72 5.70 -14.97
CA MET A 121 5.29 7.04 -14.52
C MET A 121 6.13 7.59 -13.36
N ILE A 122 6.92 6.75 -12.70
CA ILE A 122 7.70 7.13 -11.51
C ILE A 122 9.07 7.65 -11.96
N ASP A 123 9.40 8.87 -11.58
CA ASP A 123 10.74 9.44 -11.69
C ASP A 123 11.46 9.45 -10.34
N GLU A 124 12.81 9.47 -10.37
CA GLU A 124 13.65 9.36 -9.17
C GLU A 124 13.62 10.62 -8.27
N ASN A 125 13.23 11.77 -8.81
CA ASN A 125 13.27 13.05 -8.11
C ASN A 125 11.95 13.41 -7.42
N THR A 126 10.91 12.64 -7.66
CA THR A 126 9.55 12.90 -7.15
C THR A 126 9.18 11.87 -6.09
N ASN A 127 8.54 12.33 -5.03
CA ASN A 127 7.95 11.48 -4.01
C ASN A 127 6.53 11.09 -4.42
N TYR A 128 6.20 9.81 -4.32
CA TYR A 128 4.89 9.30 -4.72
C TYR A 128 4.16 8.60 -3.57
N VAL A 129 2.84 8.71 -3.55
CA VAL A 129 1.95 7.94 -2.68
C VAL A 129 0.95 7.14 -3.52
N ILE A 130 0.77 5.86 -3.18
CA ILE A 130 -0.14 4.93 -3.86
C ILE A 130 -1.11 4.35 -2.81
N ASP A 131 -2.41 4.66 -2.92
CA ASP A 131 -3.42 4.30 -1.91
C ASP A 131 -4.31 3.10 -2.28
N ASP A 132 -4.01 2.42 -3.38
CA ASP A 132 -4.80 1.29 -3.86
C ASP A 132 -3.98 0.00 -4.03
N VAL A 133 -2.93 -0.19 -3.23
CA VAL A 133 -2.12 -1.42 -3.25
C VAL A 133 -2.97 -2.60 -2.81
N ARG A 134 -3.12 -3.61 -3.68
CA ARG A 134 -4.01 -4.75 -3.48
C ARG A 134 -3.37 -6.11 -3.75
N PHE A 135 -2.30 -6.16 -4.53
CA PHE A 135 -1.68 -7.41 -4.97
C PHE A 135 -0.20 -7.47 -4.59
N PRO A 136 0.34 -8.67 -4.35
CA PRO A 136 1.74 -8.86 -3.95
C PRO A 136 2.76 -8.28 -4.94
N ASN A 137 2.50 -8.32 -6.25
CA ASN A 137 3.38 -7.74 -7.26
C ASN A 137 3.40 -6.19 -7.21
N GLU A 138 2.29 -5.56 -6.82
CA GLU A 138 2.19 -4.11 -6.61
C GLU A 138 3.05 -3.69 -5.41
N LYS A 139 2.92 -4.40 -4.28
CA LYS A 139 3.77 -4.22 -3.09
C LYS A 139 5.24 -4.42 -3.43
N LYS A 140 5.57 -5.52 -4.11
CA LYS A 140 6.94 -5.84 -4.51
C LYS A 140 7.57 -4.72 -5.35
N MET A 141 6.83 -4.15 -6.29
CA MET A 141 7.30 -3.02 -7.11
C MET A 141 7.67 -1.81 -6.25
N ILE A 142 6.84 -1.45 -5.26
CA ILE A 142 7.13 -0.34 -4.34
C ILE A 142 8.42 -0.60 -3.56
N GLU A 143 8.60 -1.82 -3.06
CA GLU A 143 9.80 -2.23 -2.31
C GLU A 143 11.07 -2.26 -3.19
N GLU A 144 10.96 -2.70 -4.44
CA GLU A 144 12.07 -2.65 -5.42
C GLU A 144 12.52 -1.23 -5.75
N LEU A 145 11.63 -0.25 -5.63
CA LEU A 145 11.94 1.18 -5.78
C LEU A 145 12.46 1.82 -4.48
N GLY A 146 12.78 1.01 -3.46
CA GLY A 146 13.22 1.48 -2.15
C GLY A 146 12.12 2.16 -1.33
N GLY A 147 10.86 1.93 -1.68
CA GLY A 147 9.69 2.47 -1.01
C GLY A 147 9.14 1.54 0.08
N ASP A 148 8.12 2.02 0.77
CA ASP A 148 7.47 1.33 1.87
C ASP A 148 5.99 1.08 1.61
N CYS A 149 5.51 -0.14 1.89
CA CYS A 149 4.10 -0.48 1.81
C CYS A 149 3.52 -0.69 3.22
N TRP A 150 2.51 0.10 3.58
CA TRP A 150 1.84 0.09 4.88
C TRP A 150 0.46 -0.56 4.78
N PHE A 151 0.16 -1.47 5.70
CA PHE A 151 -1.16 -2.08 5.80
C PHE A 151 -2.06 -1.27 6.75
N VAL A 152 -3.15 -0.73 6.22
CA VAL A 152 -4.11 0.08 6.98
C VAL A 152 -5.33 -0.75 7.29
N THR A 153 -5.67 -0.88 8.57
CA THR A 153 -6.82 -1.65 9.04
C THR A 153 -7.64 -0.90 10.10
N ARG A 154 -8.84 -1.38 10.35
CA ARG A 154 -9.71 -0.99 11.47
C ARG A 154 -10.25 -2.25 12.12
N THR A 155 -10.30 -2.29 13.45
CA THR A 155 -10.86 -3.43 14.19
C THR A 155 -12.39 -3.56 13.98
N THR A 156 -13.05 -2.44 13.67
CA THR A 156 -14.50 -2.36 13.43
C THR A 156 -14.92 -2.69 12.00
N LEU A 157 -13.97 -2.99 11.09
CA LEU A 157 -14.33 -3.38 9.73
C LEU A 157 -14.86 -4.83 9.73
N GLU A 158 -16.18 -4.96 9.66
CA GLU A 158 -16.81 -6.23 9.33
C GLU A 158 -16.36 -6.72 7.94
N ASN A 159 -16.49 -8.04 7.70
CA ASN A 159 -16.14 -8.68 6.43
C ASN A 159 -17.06 -8.23 5.29
N ILE A 160 -16.78 -7.04 4.72
CA ILE A 160 -17.64 -6.41 3.71
C ILE A 160 -17.49 -7.10 2.35
N SER A 161 -16.38 -7.78 2.05
CA SER A 161 -16.16 -8.47 0.77
C SER A 161 -15.03 -9.49 0.88
N ASN A 162 -15.26 -10.70 0.33
CA ASN A 162 -14.25 -11.75 0.17
C ASN A 162 -13.60 -11.72 -1.24
N HIS A 163 -13.73 -10.62 -1.97
CA HIS A 163 -13.12 -10.51 -3.30
C HIS A 163 -11.59 -10.59 -3.21
N LYS A 164 -10.95 -11.29 -4.17
CA LYS A 164 -9.48 -11.46 -4.20
C LYS A 164 -8.70 -10.16 -4.06
N SER A 165 -9.18 -9.06 -4.64
CA SER A 165 -8.53 -7.75 -4.54
C SER A 165 -8.55 -7.13 -3.14
N GLU A 166 -9.37 -7.64 -2.22
CA GLU A 166 -9.46 -7.18 -0.84
C GLU A 166 -8.74 -8.11 0.15
N THR A 167 -8.29 -9.28 -0.31
CA THR A 167 -7.71 -10.33 0.53
C THR A 167 -6.33 -10.81 0.08
N SER A 168 -5.82 -10.31 -1.04
CA SER A 168 -4.53 -10.76 -1.61
C SER A 168 -3.31 -10.23 -0.85
N ILE A 169 -3.45 -9.11 -0.12
CA ILE A 169 -2.46 -8.60 0.83
C ILE A 169 -3.10 -8.58 2.21
N THR A 170 -2.35 -9.07 3.18
CA THR A 170 -2.74 -9.10 4.60
C THR A 170 -1.74 -8.28 5.43
N TRP A 171 -2.06 -8.03 6.70
CA TRP A 171 -1.12 -7.39 7.62
C TRP A 171 0.20 -8.17 7.76
N LYS A 172 0.19 -9.50 7.55
CA LYS A 172 1.39 -10.34 7.58
C LYS A 172 2.37 -10.03 6.45
N ASP A 173 1.85 -9.61 5.30
CA ASP A 173 2.67 -9.24 4.14
C ASP A 173 3.34 -7.88 4.31
N CYS A 174 2.81 -7.04 5.21
CA CYS A 174 3.35 -5.72 5.56
C CYS A 174 3.81 -5.68 7.02
N PHE A 175 4.41 -6.77 7.48
CA PHE A 175 4.87 -6.91 8.87
C PHE A 175 5.75 -5.72 9.30
N ASN A 176 5.55 -5.21 10.50
CA ASN A 176 6.13 -3.96 11.04
C ASN A 176 5.67 -2.64 10.38
N LYS A 177 4.74 -2.68 9.42
CA LYS A 177 4.20 -1.50 8.74
C LYS A 177 2.67 -1.56 8.72
N VAL A 178 2.07 -1.71 9.91
CA VAL A 178 0.62 -1.81 10.10
C VAL A 178 0.10 -0.56 10.81
N ILE A 179 -0.91 0.07 10.23
CA ILE A 179 -1.63 1.21 10.81
C ILE A 179 -3.01 0.74 11.24
N ILE A 180 -3.28 0.80 12.54
CA ILE A 180 -4.62 0.53 13.10
C ILE A 180 -5.37 1.86 13.23
N ASN A 181 -6.40 2.03 12.42
CA ASN A 181 -7.21 3.25 12.35
C ASN A 181 -8.51 3.08 13.14
N ASP A 182 -8.44 2.96 14.45
CA ASP A 182 -9.59 2.81 15.35
C ASP A 182 -9.97 4.12 16.06
N SER A 183 -9.21 5.18 15.81
CA SER A 183 -9.45 6.50 16.36
C SER A 183 -10.38 7.34 15.48
N THR A 184 -10.71 8.54 15.93
CA THR A 184 -11.40 9.53 15.08
C THR A 184 -10.53 9.90 13.88
N LEU A 185 -11.18 10.36 12.79
CA LEU A 185 -10.46 10.82 11.60
C LEU A 185 -9.42 11.91 11.97
N HIS A 186 -9.81 12.85 12.84
CA HIS A 186 -8.93 13.95 13.28
C HIS A 186 -7.70 13.42 14.02
N GLU A 187 -7.85 12.48 14.94
CA GLU A 187 -6.72 11.88 15.66
C GLU A 187 -5.82 11.06 14.74
N MET A 188 -6.40 10.32 13.80
CA MET A 188 -5.63 9.58 12.80
C MET A 188 -4.79 10.54 11.93
N LEU A 189 -5.41 11.61 11.42
CA LEU A 189 -4.74 12.59 10.57
C LEU A 189 -3.61 13.29 11.33
N PHE A 190 -3.88 13.78 12.55
CA PHE A 190 -2.88 14.45 13.39
C PHE A 190 -1.68 13.54 13.71
N LYS A 191 -1.93 12.28 14.05
CA LYS A 191 -0.89 11.30 14.32
C LYS A 191 -0.06 11.01 13.08
N TRP A 192 -0.70 10.81 11.94
CA TRP A 192 -0.01 10.54 10.68
C TRP A 192 0.84 11.73 10.21
N GLU A 193 0.37 12.95 10.41
CA GLU A 193 1.12 14.16 10.10
C GLU A 193 2.42 14.26 10.92
N ILE A 194 2.35 14.01 12.23
CA ILE A 194 3.55 13.93 13.08
C ILE A 194 4.46 12.78 12.63
N PHE A 195 3.90 11.61 12.30
CA PHE A 195 4.67 10.48 11.78
C PHE A 195 5.41 10.87 10.52
N MET A 196 4.74 11.46 9.53
CA MET A 196 5.35 11.85 8.26
C MET A 196 6.47 12.87 8.44
N ASP A 197 6.31 13.85 9.31
CA ASP A 197 7.37 14.81 9.63
C ASP A 197 8.60 14.11 10.22
N ASN A 198 8.40 13.23 11.20
CA ASN A 198 9.44 12.46 11.81
C ASN A 198 10.09 11.44 10.85
N TYR A 199 9.27 10.76 10.03
CA TYR A 199 9.73 9.78 9.05
C TYR A 199 10.60 10.45 7.97
N THR A 200 10.15 11.55 7.42
CA THR A 200 10.91 12.32 6.41
C THR A 200 12.23 12.82 6.97
N ARG A 201 12.23 13.38 8.20
CA ARG A 201 13.45 13.81 8.89
C ARG A 201 14.39 12.64 9.18
N SER A 202 13.86 11.50 9.62
CA SER A 202 14.66 10.31 9.90
C SER A 202 15.29 9.73 8.63
N CYS A 203 14.59 9.76 7.50
CA CYS A 203 15.17 9.35 6.22
C CYS A 203 16.29 10.27 5.77
N ALA A 204 16.11 11.60 5.86
CA ALA A 204 17.14 12.57 5.50
C ALA A 204 18.40 12.43 6.40
N ILE A 205 18.21 12.36 7.71
CA ILE A 205 19.32 12.16 8.67
C ILE A 205 20.02 10.82 8.42
N ARG A 206 19.25 9.76 8.15
CA ARG A 206 19.80 8.44 7.84
C ARG A 206 20.68 8.47 6.60
N ASP A 207 20.25 9.15 5.56
CA ASP A 207 20.98 9.17 4.29
C ASP A 207 22.27 9.99 4.41
N GLU A 208 22.26 11.14 5.08
CA GLU A 208 23.47 11.92 5.38
C GLU A 208 24.44 11.18 6.30
N GLU A 209 23.94 10.61 7.38
CA GLU A 209 24.72 9.85 8.36
C GLU A 209 25.24 8.55 7.75
N PHE A 210 24.43 7.84 6.93
CA PHE A 210 24.81 6.63 6.21
C PHE A 210 25.97 6.91 5.24
N ASN A 211 25.87 7.97 4.44
CA ASN A 211 26.93 8.36 3.51
C ASN A 211 28.22 8.75 4.28
N ARG A 212 28.10 9.50 5.37
CA ARG A 212 29.24 9.85 6.22
C ARG A 212 29.95 8.62 6.79
N ILE A 213 29.18 7.61 7.21
CA ILE A 213 29.72 6.37 7.78
C ILE A 213 30.28 5.45 6.70
N LEU A 214 29.67 5.36 5.51
CA LEU A 214 30.23 4.63 4.38
C LEU A 214 31.59 5.19 3.95
N GLU A 215 31.78 6.51 4.04
CA GLU A 215 33.03 7.15 3.66
C GLU A 215 34.13 7.05 4.74
N ASN A 216 33.76 7.07 6.02
CA ASN A 216 34.74 7.28 7.12
C ASN A 216 34.51 6.40 8.36
N GLY A 217 33.46 5.54 8.39
CA GLY A 217 33.04 4.83 9.58
C GLY A 217 33.56 3.40 9.70
N SER A 218 33.47 2.84 10.90
CA SER A 218 33.74 1.44 11.20
C SER A 218 32.50 0.56 11.00
N ALA A 219 32.67 -0.76 10.99
CA ALA A 219 31.57 -1.71 10.93
C ALA A 219 30.59 -1.58 12.12
N ASP A 220 31.09 -1.17 13.29
CA ASP A 220 30.29 -0.94 14.50
C ASP A 220 29.44 0.33 14.37
N ASP A 221 29.95 1.37 13.69
CA ASP A 221 29.19 2.58 13.39
C ASP A 221 28.04 2.29 12.44
N ILE A 222 28.24 1.43 11.42
CA ILE A 222 27.20 1.01 10.49
C ILE A 222 26.11 0.20 11.22
N ALA A 223 26.50 -0.68 12.15
CA ALA A 223 25.56 -1.48 12.94
C ALA A 223 24.74 -0.59 13.90
N SER A 224 25.35 0.42 14.53
CA SER A 224 24.66 1.35 15.43
C SER A 224 23.69 2.26 14.71
N LEU A 225 23.96 2.64 13.45
CA LEU A 225 23.04 3.43 12.62
C LEU A 225 21.76 2.65 12.26
N SER A 226 21.89 1.40 11.89
CA SER A 226 20.73 0.58 11.57
C SER A 226 19.81 0.40 12.79
N VAL A 227 20.38 0.27 13.99
CA VAL A 227 19.63 0.17 15.25
C VAL A 227 18.98 1.50 15.61
N LEU A 228 19.66 2.63 15.47
CA LEU A 228 19.12 3.96 15.79
C LEU A 228 18.00 4.35 14.83
N SER A 229 18.13 4.06 13.54
CA SER A 229 17.10 4.29 12.53
C SER A 229 15.88 3.42 12.77
N MET A 230 16.07 2.17 13.17
CA MET A 230 14.99 1.28 13.58
C MET A 230 14.31 1.72 14.88
N LEU A 231 15.07 2.20 15.87
CA LEU A 231 14.54 2.74 17.13
C LEU A 231 13.72 4.01 16.92
N MET A 232 14.17 4.92 16.04
CA MET A 232 13.42 6.13 15.71
C MET A 232 12.13 5.79 14.95
N LEU A 233 12.19 4.86 14.01
CA LEU A 233 11.01 4.37 13.30
C LEU A 233 10.04 3.65 14.26
N TYR A 234 10.56 2.87 15.17
CA TYR A 234 9.80 2.16 16.19
C TYR A 234 9.17 3.13 17.21
N LYS A 235 9.91 4.13 17.71
CA LYS A 235 9.34 5.19 18.55
C LYS A 235 8.24 5.97 17.84
N ALA A 236 8.43 6.30 16.56
CA ALA A 236 7.41 6.95 15.77
C ALA A 236 6.17 6.05 15.63
N LEU A 237 6.35 4.78 15.32
CA LEU A 237 5.28 3.79 15.15
C LEU A 237 4.53 3.51 16.47
N PHE A 238 5.24 3.34 17.59
CA PHE A 238 4.61 3.05 18.89
C PHE A 238 3.97 4.27 19.56
N SER A 239 4.47 5.46 19.34
CA SER A 239 3.72 6.67 19.72
C SER A 239 2.42 6.80 18.91
N TYR A 240 2.28 6.02 17.84
CA TYR A 240 1.17 6.01 16.88
C TYR A 240 0.19 4.85 17.04
N VAL A 241 0.54 3.80 17.76
CA VAL A 241 -0.40 2.73 18.14
C VAL A 241 -1.03 3.10 19.48
N PRO A 242 -2.08 3.92 19.48
CA PRO A 242 -2.75 4.21 20.73
C PRO A 242 -3.54 2.94 21.08
N LYS A 243 -3.14 2.25 22.09
CA LYS A 243 -3.90 1.18 22.75
C LYS A 243 -3.41 -0.26 22.64
N VAL A 244 -2.25 -0.57 22.21
CA VAL A 244 -1.93 -2.00 22.21
C VAL A 244 -1.11 -2.43 23.41
N ILE A 245 -0.44 -1.53 24.10
CA ILE A 245 0.29 -1.90 25.31
C ILE A 245 -0.23 -1.02 26.47
N ASP A 246 -1.39 -1.39 27.01
CA ASP A 246 -1.69 -1.04 28.39
C ASP A 246 -0.83 -1.97 29.25
N GLU A 247 0.25 -1.42 29.81
CA GLU A 247 1.17 -2.14 30.70
C GLU A 247 0.43 -2.88 31.81
N ASN A 248 -0.73 -2.37 32.24
CA ASN A 248 -1.58 -2.97 33.23
C ASN A 248 -2.30 -4.24 32.72
N ASN A 249 -2.35 -4.47 31.41
CA ASN A 249 -2.98 -5.64 30.79
C ASN A 249 -2.00 -6.73 30.37
N ILE A 250 -0.69 -6.51 30.45
CA ILE A 250 0.31 -7.54 30.16
C ILE A 250 0.37 -8.53 31.32
N GLU A 251 0.23 -9.82 30.99
CA GLU A 251 0.42 -10.92 31.94
C GLU A 251 1.86 -11.42 31.92
N ASN A 252 2.45 -11.57 30.72
CA ASN A 252 3.80 -12.07 30.55
C ASN A 252 4.42 -11.64 29.21
N ILE A 253 5.73 -11.44 29.22
CA ILE A 253 6.55 -11.26 28.00
C ILE A 253 7.58 -12.38 27.97
N SER A 254 7.64 -13.12 26.88
CA SER A 254 8.60 -14.20 26.68
C SER A 254 9.29 -14.10 25.31
N MET A 255 10.50 -14.61 25.20
CA MET A 255 11.28 -14.63 23.98
C MET A 255 11.69 -16.04 23.61
N ASN A 256 11.53 -16.42 22.35
CA ASN A 256 12.01 -17.67 21.81
C ASN A 256 13.50 -17.64 21.44
N LYS A 257 14.06 -18.83 21.12
CA LYS A 257 15.46 -18.96 20.69
C LYS A 257 15.78 -18.27 19.37
N ASP A 258 14.78 -18.04 18.53
CA ASP A 258 14.86 -17.28 17.27
C ASP A 258 14.71 -15.78 17.45
N LYS A 259 14.62 -15.32 18.72
CA LYS A 259 14.42 -13.92 19.12
C LYS A 259 13.05 -13.33 18.86
N SER A 260 12.04 -14.13 18.47
CA SER A 260 10.66 -13.66 18.47
C SER A 260 10.20 -13.36 19.91
N VAL A 261 9.54 -12.23 20.10
CA VAL A 261 8.98 -11.78 21.39
C VAL A 261 7.48 -12.09 21.41
N PHE A 262 7.02 -12.74 22.46
CA PHE A 262 5.59 -13.00 22.68
C PHE A 262 5.10 -12.18 23.86
N ILE A 263 4.05 -11.40 23.63
CA ILE A 263 3.34 -10.64 24.68
C ILE A 263 2.03 -11.37 24.93
N LYS A 264 1.86 -11.88 26.15
CA LYS A 264 0.60 -12.46 26.60
C LYS A 264 -0.14 -11.44 27.46
N TYR A 265 -1.37 -11.16 27.08
CA TYR A 265 -2.27 -10.25 27.79
C TYR A 265 -3.15 -10.99 28.80
N LYS A 266 -3.65 -10.30 29.82
CA LYS A 266 -4.51 -10.85 30.88
C LYS A 266 -5.84 -11.39 30.34
N ASP A 267 -6.29 -10.95 29.18
CA ASP A 267 -7.48 -11.47 28.49
C ASP A 267 -7.22 -12.79 27.72
N GLY A 268 -5.99 -13.29 27.76
CA GLY A 268 -5.57 -14.51 27.09
C GLY A 268 -5.06 -14.30 25.65
N THR A 269 -5.11 -13.09 25.12
CA THR A 269 -4.57 -12.77 23.79
C THR A 269 -3.06 -12.91 23.79
N ILE A 270 -2.50 -13.46 22.70
CA ILE A 270 -1.04 -13.57 22.52
C ILE A 270 -0.67 -12.83 21.24
N GLU A 271 0.21 -11.86 21.36
CA GLU A 271 0.80 -11.14 20.27
C GLU A 271 2.24 -11.60 20.07
N MET A 272 2.64 -11.86 18.83
CA MET A 272 4.00 -12.24 18.48
C MET A 272 4.65 -11.10 17.71
N ILE A 273 5.81 -10.66 18.18
CA ILE A 273 6.66 -9.68 17.52
C ILE A 273 7.87 -10.43 16.98
N ASP A 274 7.89 -10.66 15.67
CA ASP A 274 9.04 -11.22 14.98
C ASP A 274 10.03 -10.10 14.71
N ASN A 275 10.99 -9.97 15.54
CA ASN A 275 12.27 -9.44 15.33
C ASN A 275 13.02 -8.72 16.41
N PRO A 276 14.28 -8.68 16.23
CA PRO A 276 15.36 -8.67 17.17
C PRO A 276 15.73 -7.27 17.65
N LEU A 277 14.82 -6.52 18.19
CA LEU A 277 15.19 -5.46 19.11
C LEU A 277 15.57 -6.12 20.44
N ASN A 278 16.71 -5.74 20.98
CA ASN A 278 17.15 -6.21 22.27
C ASN A 278 16.08 -5.89 23.33
N ILE A 279 15.78 -6.82 24.24
CA ILE A 279 14.79 -6.63 25.31
C ILE A 279 15.12 -5.41 26.19
N GLU A 280 16.38 -5.03 26.31
CA GLU A 280 16.77 -3.83 27.02
C GLU A 280 16.30 -2.55 26.31
N ASP A 281 16.23 -2.56 24.99
CA ASP A 281 15.70 -1.46 24.21
C ASP A 281 14.18 -1.35 24.33
N LEU A 282 13.48 -2.49 24.49
CA LEU A 282 12.06 -2.52 24.82
C LEU A 282 11.78 -1.99 26.23
N LYS A 283 12.63 -2.26 27.22
CA LYS A 283 12.49 -1.72 28.58
C LYS A 283 12.72 -0.21 28.68
N ILE A 284 13.46 0.38 27.74
CA ILE A 284 13.67 1.84 27.66
C ILE A 284 12.46 2.51 26.97
N LEU A 285 11.64 1.75 26.24
CA LEU A 285 10.46 2.23 25.53
C LEU A 285 9.16 2.05 26.32
N LEU A 286 9.16 1.19 27.33
CA LEU A 286 8.13 1.02 28.36
C LEU A 286 8.44 1.88 29.60
#